data_132135bbb484b44b4ca1b7e971e82f9f
#
_entry.id   132135bbb484b44b4ca1b7e971e82f9f
#
_cell.length_a   1.000
_cell.length_b   1.000
_cell.length_c   1.000
_cell.angle_alpha   90.00
_cell.angle_beta   90.00
_cell.angle_gamma   90.00
#
_symmetry.space_group_name_H-M   'P 1'
#
loop_
_entity.id
_entity.type
_entity.pdbx_description
1 polymer ?
#
loop_
_entity_poly.entity_id
_entity_poly.type
_entity_poly.pdbx_seq_one_letter_code
_entity_poly.pdbx_strand_id
1 'polypeptide(L)'
;MSWPRDDAKLDRVRALMAEQELDALVVRAPDNVLYLTNFWGMKGYDAVVFPREGEAVLICLEASEEDAARTAWTADVRFFAGYDPGDARPPSLRALELAQRVAGEHGRIGIEASLGTQAADRMVGEPTTSPKAWFDAFADAADATPLLNEARALKTEQEVERMRLANEIAARAMEHTAAHLHPRLTESESAALWQGWVHGHGTGFKDRVELALGFSLVWSGPGIRTFTATGSRPVREREPTLFEIWVCADGYWCDHTKNLVPGELDGRYVQLEAQLTAVYEDALAFVRPGASLAELDRRIRDGIAAAGYPGQPSHPICHGVGARAHEPPYAHQAGGGTIEAGMVLAIEPGIYWPEGGGLRLEDNFLVTTDGIEKLCRFPDGIVRCG
;
A
#
# COMPACT_ATOMS: atom_id res chain seq x y z
N MET A 1 -9.41 14.58 -12.59
CA MET A 1 -8.36 14.84 -13.61
C MET A 1 -7.57 13.56 -13.78
N SER A 2 -7.20 13.19 -15.01
CA SER A 2 -6.34 12.00 -15.20
C SER A 2 -4.88 12.39 -14.92
N TRP A 3 -4.13 11.50 -14.29
CA TRP A 3 -2.69 11.64 -14.14
C TRP A 3 -2.01 11.51 -15.49
N PRO A 4 -0.99 12.33 -15.80
CA PRO A 4 -0.28 12.22 -17.07
C PRO A 4 0.40 10.85 -17.20
N ARG A 5 0.63 10.42 -18.44
CA ARG A 5 1.32 9.15 -18.71
C ARG A 5 2.73 9.19 -18.14
N ASP A 6 3.09 8.12 -17.44
CA ASP A 6 4.40 7.94 -16.79
C ASP A 6 5.29 7.03 -17.64
N ASP A 7 5.89 7.62 -18.68
CA ASP A 7 6.73 6.86 -19.62
C ASP A 7 7.98 6.29 -18.94
N ALA A 8 8.56 6.99 -17.96
CA ALA A 8 9.73 6.48 -17.23
C ALA A 8 9.44 5.16 -16.52
N LYS A 9 8.26 5.02 -15.94
CA LYS A 9 7.79 3.78 -15.34
C LYS A 9 7.60 2.67 -16.37
N LEU A 10 6.89 2.96 -17.47
CA LEU A 10 6.60 1.98 -18.52
C LEU A 10 7.89 1.52 -19.21
N ASP A 11 8.84 2.40 -19.44
CA ASP A 11 10.14 2.08 -20.05
C ASP A 11 10.99 1.19 -19.12
N ARG A 12 10.93 1.39 -17.80
CA ARG A 12 11.56 0.48 -16.85
C ARG A 12 10.99 -0.94 -16.95
N VAL A 13 9.67 -1.09 -17.02
CA VAL A 13 9.03 -2.40 -17.20
C VAL A 13 9.50 -3.05 -18.50
N ARG A 14 9.56 -2.30 -19.60
CA ARG A 14 10.04 -2.81 -20.90
C ARG A 14 11.51 -3.24 -20.87
N ALA A 15 12.35 -2.49 -20.14
CA ALA A 15 13.76 -2.86 -19.96
C ALA A 15 13.89 -4.21 -19.25
N LEU A 16 13.17 -4.40 -18.14
CA LEU A 16 13.14 -5.67 -17.39
C LEU A 16 12.54 -6.82 -18.23
N MET A 17 11.54 -6.55 -19.07
CA MET A 17 11.02 -7.52 -20.04
C MET A 17 12.10 -7.94 -21.04
N ALA A 18 12.89 -7.00 -21.56
CA ALA A 18 13.97 -7.28 -22.50
C ALA A 18 15.05 -8.17 -21.84
N GLU A 19 15.42 -7.90 -20.58
CA GLU A 19 16.38 -8.73 -19.84
C GLU A 19 15.90 -10.18 -19.65
N GLN A 20 14.58 -10.39 -19.54
CA GLN A 20 13.97 -11.70 -19.38
C GLN A 20 13.48 -12.30 -20.70
N GLU A 21 13.78 -11.66 -21.83
CA GLU A 21 13.36 -12.06 -23.17
C GLU A 21 11.84 -12.25 -23.33
N LEU A 22 11.04 -11.43 -22.62
CA LEU A 22 9.59 -11.44 -22.72
C LEU A 22 9.11 -10.48 -23.80
N ASP A 23 8.15 -10.90 -24.61
CA ASP A 23 7.58 -10.09 -25.69
C ASP A 23 6.31 -9.35 -25.24
N ALA A 24 5.56 -9.92 -24.29
CA ALA A 24 4.44 -9.26 -23.66
C ALA A 24 4.21 -9.75 -22.22
N LEU A 25 3.56 -8.92 -21.40
CA LEU A 25 3.04 -9.29 -20.09
C LEU A 25 1.52 -9.41 -20.16
N VAL A 26 0.96 -10.39 -19.45
CA VAL A 26 -0.46 -10.50 -19.16
C VAL A 26 -0.66 -10.25 -17.67
N VAL A 27 -1.34 -9.16 -17.34
CA VAL A 27 -1.48 -8.65 -15.98
C VAL A 27 -2.97 -8.51 -15.65
N ARG A 28 -3.36 -8.88 -14.43
CA ARG A 28 -4.76 -8.88 -13.99
C ARG A 28 -4.98 -8.38 -12.57
N ALA A 29 -3.96 -8.31 -11.72
CA ALA A 29 -4.15 -7.74 -10.39
C ALA A 29 -4.47 -6.24 -10.52
N PRO A 30 -5.53 -5.74 -9.85
CA PRO A 30 -6.02 -4.37 -10.04
C PRO A 30 -4.96 -3.30 -9.86
N ASP A 31 -4.06 -3.48 -8.90
CA ASP A 31 -2.93 -2.59 -8.66
C ASP A 31 -1.89 -2.60 -9.79
N ASN A 32 -1.66 -3.75 -10.43
CA ASN A 32 -0.76 -3.83 -11.57
C ASN A 32 -1.43 -3.39 -12.88
N VAL A 33 -2.76 -3.58 -13.03
CA VAL A 33 -3.53 -2.96 -14.11
C VAL A 33 -3.42 -1.44 -14.01
N LEU A 34 -3.67 -0.87 -12.82
CA LEU A 34 -3.47 0.55 -12.56
C LEU A 34 -2.02 0.99 -12.84
N TYR A 35 -1.04 0.23 -12.39
CA TYR A 35 0.39 0.54 -12.53
C TYR A 35 0.80 0.72 -13.99
N LEU A 36 0.28 -0.14 -14.89
CA LEU A 36 0.63 -0.13 -16.30
C LEU A 36 -0.24 0.78 -17.16
N THR A 37 -1.47 1.10 -16.72
CA THR A 37 -2.44 1.81 -17.57
C THR A 37 -3.08 3.05 -16.95
N ASN A 38 -2.83 3.32 -15.66
CA ASN A 38 -3.55 4.32 -14.88
C ASN A 38 -5.08 4.07 -14.77
N PHE A 39 -5.56 2.94 -15.23
CA PHE A 39 -6.95 2.55 -15.09
C PHE A 39 -7.16 1.79 -13.77
N TRP A 40 -7.99 2.32 -12.89
CA TRP A 40 -8.34 1.67 -11.63
C TRP A 40 -9.76 1.12 -11.72
N GLY A 41 -9.88 -0.16 -12.09
CA GLY A 41 -11.14 -0.83 -12.30
C GLY A 41 -12.00 -0.96 -11.05
N MET A 42 -13.34 -0.97 -11.24
CA MET A 42 -14.30 -1.06 -10.14
C MET A 42 -14.46 -2.49 -9.60
N LYS A 43 -14.29 -3.50 -10.45
CA LYS A 43 -14.66 -4.89 -10.14
C LYS A 43 -13.50 -5.87 -10.06
N GLY A 44 -12.29 -5.46 -10.43
CA GLY A 44 -11.12 -6.36 -10.43
C GLY A 44 -11.18 -7.50 -11.45
N TYR A 45 -12.01 -7.36 -12.50
CA TYR A 45 -12.08 -8.32 -13.61
C TYR A 45 -11.15 -7.99 -14.74
N ASP A 46 -10.57 -6.79 -14.71
CA ASP A 46 -9.82 -6.20 -15.78
C ASP A 46 -8.48 -6.89 -15.98
N ALA A 47 -7.94 -6.74 -17.18
CA ALA A 47 -6.61 -7.26 -17.52
C ALA A 47 -5.89 -6.29 -18.46
N VAL A 48 -4.58 -6.45 -18.55
CA VAL A 48 -3.72 -5.73 -19.49
C VAL A 48 -2.86 -6.73 -20.22
N VAL A 49 -2.80 -6.60 -21.54
CA VAL A 49 -1.70 -7.15 -22.33
C VAL A 49 -0.73 -6.01 -22.60
N PHE A 50 0.46 -6.08 -22.00
CA PHE A 50 1.47 -5.04 -22.09
C PHE A 50 2.63 -5.55 -22.94
N PRO A 51 2.72 -5.14 -24.23
CA PRO A 51 3.79 -5.57 -25.11
C PRO A 51 5.10 -4.82 -24.80
N ARG A 52 6.23 -5.49 -25.07
CA ARG A 52 7.56 -4.86 -24.99
C ARG A 52 7.68 -3.71 -25.98
N GLU A 53 7.07 -3.84 -27.15
CA GLU A 53 7.01 -2.80 -28.18
C GLU A 53 5.55 -2.50 -28.54
N GLY A 54 5.20 -1.22 -28.61
CA GLY A 54 3.84 -0.76 -28.90
C GLY A 54 3.04 -0.33 -27.69
N GLU A 55 1.73 -0.18 -27.87
CA GLU A 55 0.82 0.27 -26.85
C GLU A 55 0.26 -0.89 -26.02
N ALA A 56 0.01 -0.62 -24.73
CA ALA A 56 -0.71 -1.56 -23.89
C ALA A 56 -2.16 -1.73 -24.38
N VAL A 57 -2.69 -2.93 -24.26
CA VAL A 57 -4.12 -3.23 -24.51
C VAL A 57 -4.80 -3.38 -23.17
N LEU A 58 -5.67 -2.44 -22.81
CA LEU A 58 -6.53 -2.55 -21.62
C LEU A 58 -7.77 -3.37 -21.97
N ILE A 59 -8.08 -4.33 -21.12
CA ILE A 59 -9.26 -5.21 -21.24
C ILE A 59 -10.14 -4.94 -20.01
N CYS A 60 -11.30 -4.35 -20.21
CA CYS A 60 -12.17 -3.98 -19.10
C CYS A 60 -13.68 -4.19 -19.43
N LEU A 61 -14.50 -4.06 -18.40
CA LEU A 61 -15.95 -4.12 -18.57
C LEU A 61 -16.45 -3.01 -19.50
N GLU A 62 -17.42 -3.33 -20.36
CA GLU A 62 -18.14 -2.32 -21.18
C GLU A 62 -18.74 -1.18 -20.32
N ALA A 63 -19.21 -1.49 -19.12
CA ALA A 63 -19.72 -0.50 -18.17
C ALA A 63 -18.64 0.49 -17.67
N SER A 64 -17.38 0.22 -17.91
CA SER A 64 -16.25 1.07 -17.52
C SER A 64 -15.71 1.93 -18.69
N GLU A 65 -16.40 1.98 -19.84
CA GLU A 65 -15.95 2.68 -21.05
C GLU A 65 -15.62 4.15 -20.79
N GLU A 66 -16.50 4.86 -20.08
CA GLU A 66 -16.32 6.28 -19.76
C GLU A 66 -15.09 6.50 -18.85
N ASP A 67 -14.95 5.66 -17.82
CA ASP A 67 -13.80 5.72 -16.90
C ASP A 67 -12.49 5.40 -17.64
N ALA A 68 -12.47 4.39 -18.49
CA ALA A 68 -11.31 4.00 -19.28
C ALA A 68 -10.91 5.13 -20.26
N ALA A 69 -11.87 5.71 -20.96
CA ALA A 69 -11.64 6.83 -21.89
C ALA A 69 -11.06 8.07 -21.16
N ARG A 70 -11.42 8.27 -19.91
CA ARG A 70 -11.00 9.41 -19.10
C ARG A 70 -9.66 9.21 -18.42
N THR A 71 -9.32 8.00 -18.00
CA THR A 71 -8.18 7.77 -17.08
C THR A 71 -7.06 6.93 -17.70
N ALA A 72 -7.36 6.02 -18.62
CA ALA A 72 -6.36 5.11 -19.15
C ALA A 72 -5.29 5.84 -20.01
N TRP A 73 -4.05 5.37 -19.88
CA TRP A 73 -2.92 5.87 -20.68
C TRP A 73 -2.82 5.26 -22.07
N THR A 74 -3.71 4.32 -22.39
CA THR A 74 -3.77 3.68 -23.71
C THR A 74 -5.09 3.97 -24.39
N ALA A 75 -5.06 4.11 -25.70
CA ALA A 75 -6.26 4.23 -26.53
C ALA A 75 -6.76 2.85 -27.00
N ASP A 76 -5.95 1.78 -26.90
CA ASP A 76 -6.38 0.43 -27.24
C ASP A 76 -7.09 -0.23 -26.05
N VAL A 77 -8.41 -0.04 -26.01
CA VAL A 77 -9.28 -0.60 -24.98
C VAL A 77 -10.20 -1.61 -25.58
N ARG A 78 -10.23 -2.80 -24.99
CA ARG A 78 -11.10 -3.91 -25.41
C ARG A 78 -12.13 -4.17 -24.33
N PHE A 79 -13.40 -4.23 -24.72
CA PHE A 79 -14.50 -4.39 -23.80
C PHE A 79 -15.05 -5.80 -23.80
N PHE A 80 -15.49 -6.26 -22.63
CA PHE A 80 -16.27 -7.48 -22.46
C PHE A 80 -17.56 -7.19 -21.68
N ALA A 81 -18.61 -7.97 -21.99
CA ALA A 81 -19.91 -7.80 -21.34
C ALA A 81 -19.87 -8.29 -19.88
N GLY A 82 -20.39 -7.47 -18.96
CA GLY A 82 -20.60 -7.86 -17.56
C GLY A 82 -21.73 -8.88 -17.41
N TYR A 83 -22.76 -8.81 -18.27
CA TYR A 83 -23.88 -9.74 -18.33
C TYR A 83 -24.17 -10.13 -19.78
N ASP A 84 -24.38 -11.42 -20.02
CA ASP A 84 -24.81 -11.97 -21.30
C ASP A 84 -25.90 -13.01 -21.02
N PRO A 85 -27.14 -12.81 -21.52
CA PRO A 85 -28.24 -13.74 -21.29
C PRO A 85 -28.02 -15.12 -21.93
N GLY A 86 -27.13 -15.22 -22.91
CA GLY A 86 -26.73 -16.46 -23.57
C GLY A 86 -25.52 -17.18 -22.96
N ASP A 87 -24.87 -16.55 -22.00
CA ASP A 87 -23.62 -17.05 -21.39
C ASP A 87 -23.61 -16.88 -19.87
N ALA A 88 -23.76 -17.96 -19.13
CA ALA A 88 -23.78 -17.97 -17.67
C ALA A 88 -22.36 -17.92 -17.03
N ARG A 89 -21.30 -17.87 -17.82
CA ARG A 89 -19.91 -17.80 -17.29
C ARG A 89 -19.67 -16.46 -16.60
N PRO A 90 -18.81 -16.42 -15.57
CA PRO A 90 -18.47 -15.18 -14.89
C PRO A 90 -17.74 -14.22 -15.83
N PRO A 91 -17.89 -12.89 -15.67
CA PRO A 91 -17.23 -11.88 -16.52
C PRO A 91 -15.71 -12.04 -16.61
N SER A 92 -15.07 -12.46 -15.53
CA SER A 92 -13.63 -12.69 -15.47
C SER A 92 -13.11 -13.76 -16.46
N LEU A 93 -13.95 -14.73 -16.87
CA LEU A 93 -13.60 -15.69 -17.93
C LEU A 93 -13.63 -15.04 -19.31
N ARG A 94 -14.54 -14.08 -19.54
CA ARG A 94 -14.56 -13.32 -20.80
C ARG A 94 -13.34 -12.43 -20.93
N ALA A 95 -12.93 -11.81 -19.83
CA ALA A 95 -11.66 -11.06 -19.78
C ALA A 95 -10.46 -11.95 -20.11
N LEU A 96 -10.40 -13.15 -19.51
CA LEU A 96 -9.35 -14.13 -19.77
C LEU A 96 -9.29 -14.54 -21.25
N GLU A 97 -10.42 -14.89 -21.86
CA GLU A 97 -10.49 -15.26 -23.27
C GLU A 97 -10.05 -14.12 -24.19
N LEU A 98 -10.40 -12.89 -23.85
CA LEU A 98 -10.00 -11.72 -24.60
C LEU A 98 -8.49 -11.47 -24.45
N ALA A 99 -7.95 -11.60 -23.24
CA ALA A 99 -6.52 -11.52 -22.98
C ALA A 99 -5.74 -12.59 -23.74
N GLN A 100 -6.24 -13.83 -23.82
CA GLN A 100 -5.61 -14.89 -24.61
C GLN A 100 -5.55 -14.56 -26.11
N ARG A 101 -6.63 -14.02 -26.67
CA ARG A 101 -6.65 -13.63 -28.08
C ARG A 101 -5.64 -12.53 -28.39
N VAL A 102 -5.57 -11.49 -27.55
CA VAL A 102 -4.63 -10.38 -27.72
C VAL A 102 -3.20 -10.84 -27.48
N ALA A 103 -2.94 -11.58 -26.42
CA ALA A 103 -1.61 -12.08 -26.11
C ALA A 103 -1.08 -13.11 -27.15
N GLY A 104 -1.97 -13.84 -27.81
CA GLY A 104 -1.62 -14.79 -28.86
C GLY A 104 -0.97 -14.17 -30.10
N GLU A 105 -0.98 -12.85 -30.24
CA GLU A 105 -0.27 -12.11 -31.29
C GLU A 105 1.22 -11.89 -30.96
N HIS A 106 1.65 -12.23 -29.74
CA HIS A 106 3.00 -12.03 -29.23
C HIS A 106 3.74 -13.38 -29.06
N GLY A 107 5.05 -13.33 -28.95
CA GLY A 107 5.91 -14.50 -28.75
C GLY A 107 5.91 -15.01 -27.33
N ARG A 108 7.00 -14.80 -26.59
CA ARG A 108 7.15 -15.27 -25.22
C ARG A 108 6.39 -14.37 -24.22
N ILE A 109 5.43 -14.97 -23.52
CA ILE A 109 4.54 -14.27 -22.60
C ILE A 109 5.02 -14.41 -21.15
N GLY A 110 5.00 -13.31 -20.39
CA GLY A 110 5.08 -13.31 -18.95
C GLY A 110 3.68 -13.12 -18.36
N ILE A 111 3.29 -13.93 -17.38
CA ILE A 111 2.03 -13.80 -16.66
C ILE A 111 2.26 -13.43 -15.21
N GLU A 112 1.41 -12.59 -14.69
CA GLU A 112 1.40 -12.25 -13.28
C GLU A 112 0.75 -13.36 -12.44
N ALA A 113 1.50 -13.90 -11.48
CA ALA A 113 1.04 -14.87 -10.50
C ALA A 113 0.42 -14.25 -9.23
N SER A 114 0.55 -12.95 -9.05
CA SER A 114 0.01 -12.23 -7.89
C SER A 114 -1.52 -12.37 -7.81
N LEU A 115 -2.03 -12.57 -6.61
CA LEU A 115 -3.47 -12.64 -6.35
C LEU A 115 -4.15 -11.26 -6.34
N GLY A 116 -3.38 -10.19 -6.51
CA GLY A 116 -3.80 -8.88 -6.09
C GLY A 116 -3.82 -8.84 -4.57
N THR A 117 -4.02 -7.72 -4.00
CA THR A 117 -4.18 -7.62 -2.57
C THR A 117 -5.26 -6.67 -2.21
N GLN A 118 -5.63 -6.81 -0.99
CA GLN A 118 -6.32 -5.92 -0.10
C GLN A 118 -6.74 -4.61 -0.73
N ALA A 119 -8.01 -4.34 -0.80
CA ALA A 119 -8.53 -3.02 -1.10
C ALA A 119 -7.91 -2.31 -2.33
N ALA A 120 -7.17 -3.03 -3.17
CA ALA A 120 -6.85 -2.57 -4.51
C ALA A 120 -8.14 -2.47 -5.35
N ASP A 121 -9.15 -3.23 -4.95
CA ASP A 121 -10.50 -3.10 -5.50
C ASP A 121 -11.17 -1.85 -4.95
N ARG A 122 -11.66 -1.01 -5.81
CA ARG A 122 -12.49 0.17 -5.44
C ARG A 122 -13.81 -0.22 -4.78
N MET A 123 -14.16 -1.49 -4.80
CA MET A 123 -15.38 -2.06 -4.25
C MET A 123 -15.09 -3.30 -3.41
N VAL A 124 -16.13 -3.82 -2.80
CA VAL A 124 -16.10 -5.14 -2.15
C VAL A 124 -15.72 -6.18 -3.20
N GLY A 125 -14.75 -7.02 -2.85
CA GLY A 125 -14.19 -8.02 -3.74
C GLY A 125 -15.26 -8.90 -4.39
N GLU A 126 -15.16 -9.06 -5.69
CA GLU A 126 -16.06 -9.90 -6.48
C GLU A 126 -15.39 -11.25 -6.76
N PRO A 127 -16.16 -12.33 -6.92
CA PRO A 127 -15.61 -13.59 -7.35
C PRO A 127 -14.94 -13.46 -8.72
N THR A 128 -13.64 -13.59 -8.75
CA THR A 128 -12.84 -13.56 -9.99
C THR A 128 -12.47 -14.97 -10.43
N THR A 129 -12.01 -15.09 -11.65
CA THR A 129 -11.42 -16.33 -12.16
C THR A 129 -10.18 -16.67 -11.33
N SER A 130 -10.07 -17.93 -10.91
CA SER A 130 -8.94 -18.36 -10.08
C SER A 130 -7.61 -18.12 -10.80
N PRO A 131 -6.53 -17.82 -10.08
CA PRO A 131 -5.18 -17.73 -10.66
C PRO A 131 -4.82 -18.96 -11.50
N LYS A 132 -5.22 -20.15 -11.05
CA LYS A 132 -5.01 -21.39 -11.80
C LYS A 132 -5.60 -21.34 -13.21
N ALA A 133 -6.79 -20.77 -13.39
CA ALA A 133 -7.40 -20.66 -14.71
C ALA A 133 -6.55 -19.79 -15.66
N TRP A 134 -5.93 -18.73 -15.13
CA TRP A 134 -5.02 -17.89 -15.89
C TRP A 134 -3.73 -18.64 -16.25
N PHE A 135 -3.13 -19.36 -15.30
CA PHE A 135 -1.94 -20.17 -15.58
C PHE A 135 -2.22 -21.31 -16.58
N ASP A 136 -3.35 -21.99 -16.44
CA ASP A 136 -3.74 -23.04 -17.38
C ASP A 136 -3.97 -22.47 -18.79
N ALA A 137 -4.47 -21.24 -18.89
CA ALA A 137 -4.72 -20.56 -20.16
C ALA A 137 -3.43 -20.12 -20.87
N PHE A 138 -2.34 -19.93 -20.11
CA PHE A 138 -1.01 -19.50 -20.56
C PHE A 138 0.07 -20.46 -20.05
N ALA A 139 -0.13 -21.78 -20.30
CA ALA A 139 0.66 -22.84 -19.69
C ALA A 139 2.18 -22.74 -19.93
N ASP A 140 2.60 -22.11 -21.04
CA ASP A 140 4.01 -21.91 -21.39
C ASP A 140 4.54 -20.53 -20.96
N ALA A 141 3.74 -19.73 -20.25
CA ALA A 141 4.15 -18.40 -19.83
C ALA A 141 5.14 -18.44 -18.66
N ALA A 142 6.07 -17.49 -18.66
CA ALA A 142 6.95 -17.26 -17.52
C ALA A 142 6.21 -16.54 -16.38
N ASP A 143 6.63 -16.75 -15.13
CA ASP A 143 6.16 -15.94 -14.01
C ASP A 143 6.80 -14.54 -14.04
N ALA A 144 6.00 -13.53 -14.33
CA ALA A 144 6.41 -12.12 -14.37
C ALA A 144 6.23 -11.38 -13.04
N THR A 145 5.76 -12.05 -11.98
CA THR A 145 5.55 -11.41 -10.67
C THR A 145 6.84 -10.78 -10.10
N PRO A 146 8.01 -11.46 -10.14
CA PRO A 146 9.25 -10.86 -9.67
C PRO A 146 9.64 -9.59 -10.44
N LEU A 147 9.44 -9.58 -11.76
CA LEU A 147 9.70 -8.43 -12.63
C LEU A 147 8.85 -7.23 -12.22
N LEU A 148 7.56 -7.44 -12.03
CA LEU A 148 6.65 -6.36 -11.60
C LEU A 148 7.00 -5.84 -10.20
N ASN A 149 7.37 -6.72 -9.28
CA ASN A 149 7.83 -6.34 -7.96
C ASN A 149 9.09 -5.48 -8.01
N GLU A 150 10.06 -5.84 -8.86
CA GLU A 150 11.28 -5.07 -9.08
C GLU A 150 10.98 -3.70 -9.71
N ALA A 151 10.14 -3.65 -10.74
CA ALA A 151 9.75 -2.40 -11.38
C ALA A 151 9.09 -1.42 -10.40
N ARG A 152 8.29 -1.93 -9.45
CA ARG A 152 7.54 -1.17 -8.45
C ARG A 152 8.37 -0.73 -7.25
N ALA A 153 9.50 -1.39 -6.99
CA ALA A 153 10.34 -1.07 -5.84
C ALA A 153 10.84 0.38 -5.88
N LEU A 154 11.20 0.87 -7.08
CA LEU A 154 11.69 2.23 -7.28
C LEU A 154 10.58 3.12 -7.85
N LYS A 155 10.14 4.09 -7.08
CA LYS A 155 9.06 5.01 -7.45
C LYS A 155 9.56 6.11 -8.40
N THR A 156 8.75 6.45 -9.37
CA THR A 156 8.95 7.64 -10.19
C THR A 156 8.52 8.88 -9.40
N GLU A 157 8.88 10.07 -9.90
CA GLU A 157 8.45 11.33 -9.28
C GLU A 157 6.92 11.45 -9.24
N GLN A 158 6.23 10.97 -10.29
CA GLN A 158 4.77 10.95 -10.35
C GLN A 158 4.14 10.02 -9.30
N GLU A 159 4.72 8.85 -9.08
CA GLU A 159 4.28 7.92 -8.04
C GLU A 159 4.46 8.53 -6.65
N VAL A 160 5.63 9.11 -6.40
CA VAL A 160 5.92 9.83 -5.15
C VAL A 160 4.92 10.97 -4.90
N GLU A 161 4.54 11.71 -5.94
CA GLU A 161 3.57 12.81 -5.80
C GLU A 161 2.18 12.30 -5.41
N ARG A 162 1.71 11.17 -5.97
CA ARG A 162 0.47 10.52 -5.52
C ARG A 162 0.56 10.09 -4.06
N MET A 163 1.68 9.50 -3.68
CA MET A 163 1.91 9.07 -2.29
C MET A 163 1.98 10.26 -1.33
N ARG A 164 2.56 11.40 -1.73
CA ARG A 164 2.51 12.64 -0.92
C ARG A 164 1.09 13.11 -0.66
N LEU A 165 0.19 13.01 -1.65
CA LEU A 165 -1.23 13.35 -1.45
C LEU A 165 -1.90 12.40 -0.47
N ALA A 166 -1.67 11.08 -0.58
CA ALA A 166 -2.20 10.10 0.38
C ALA A 166 -1.70 10.38 1.82
N ASN A 167 -0.40 10.67 1.97
CA ASN A 167 0.21 11.03 3.24
C ASN A 167 -0.35 12.32 3.84
N GLU A 168 -0.61 13.34 3.00
CA GLU A 168 -1.20 14.60 3.45
C GLU A 168 -2.65 14.43 3.89
N ILE A 169 -3.45 13.64 3.16
CA ILE A 169 -4.82 13.28 3.55
C ILE A 169 -4.81 12.58 4.91
N ALA A 170 -3.92 11.59 5.09
CA ALA A 170 -3.77 10.88 6.36
C ALA A 170 -3.42 11.81 7.53
N ALA A 171 -2.47 12.73 7.32
CA ALA A 171 -2.06 13.70 8.32
C ALA A 171 -3.20 14.66 8.72
N ARG A 172 -3.94 15.18 7.74
CA ARG A 172 -5.09 16.07 8.00
C ARG A 172 -6.21 15.36 8.75
N ALA A 173 -6.48 14.10 8.39
CA ALA A 173 -7.45 13.28 9.12
C ALA A 173 -7.00 13.02 10.56
N MET A 174 -5.69 12.85 10.82
CA MET A 174 -5.15 12.72 12.18
C MET A 174 -5.22 14.03 12.96
N GLU A 175 -4.98 15.19 12.35
CA GLU A 175 -5.20 16.49 12.96
C GLU A 175 -6.65 16.66 13.42
N HIS A 176 -7.61 16.29 12.56
CA HIS A 176 -9.03 16.29 12.89
C HIS A 176 -9.34 15.33 14.05
N THR A 177 -8.81 14.12 13.99
CA THR A 177 -9.01 13.10 15.02
C THR A 177 -8.45 13.53 16.37
N ALA A 178 -7.24 14.10 16.39
CA ALA A 178 -6.64 14.63 17.62
C ALA A 178 -7.48 15.74 18.27
N ALA A 179 -8.12 16.58 17.47
CA ALA A 179 -9.00 17.63 17.97
C ALA A 179 -10.34 17.13 18.55
N HIS A 180 -10.73 15.87 18.28
CA HIS A 180 -12.03 15.33 18.68
C HIS A 180 -11.95 14.07 19.54
N LEU A 181 -10.75 13.50 19.74
CA LEU A 181 -10.58 12.32 20.56
C LEU A 181 -10.80 12.65 22.05
N HIS A 182 -11.63 11.86 22.72
CA HIS A 182 -11.88 12.00 24.14
C HIS A 182 -12.28 10.66 24.80
N PRO A 183 -12.17 10.51 26.13
CA PRO A 183 -12.36 9.22 26.84
C PRO A 183 -13.78 8.63 26.79
N ARG A 184 -14.77 9.37 26.27
CA ARG A 184 -16.14 8.86 26.08
C ARG A 184 -16.35 8.13 24.78
N LEU A 185 -15.35 8.15 23.89
CA LEU A 185 -15.38 7.40 22.64
C LEU A 185 -14.90 5.96 22.86
N THR A 186 -15.35 5.07 22.00
CA THR A 186 -14.79 3.74 21.82
C THR A 186 -13.72 3.74 20.72
N GLU A 187 -12.96 2.65 20.63
CA GLU A 187 -12.00 2.45 19.53
C GLU A 187 -12.68 2.58 18.16
N SER A 188 -13.87 1.96 18.00
CA SER A 188 -14.61 2.03 16.73
C SER A 188 -15.15 3.42 16.41
N GLU A 189 -15.61 4.19 17.40
CA GLU A 189 -16.01 5.57 17.18
C GLU A 189 -14.82 6.46 16.86
N SER A 190 -13.64 6.18 17.45
CA SER A 190 -12.40 6.88 17.14
C SER A 190 -11.91 6.57 15.71
N ALA A 191 -12.03 5.31 15.29
CA ALA A 191 -11.78 4.92 13.88
C ALA A 191 -12.72 5.67 12.93
N ALA A 192 -13.99 5.82 13.29
CA ALA A 192 -14.98 6.52 12.48
C ALA A 192 -14.68 8.03 12.34
N LEU A 193 -14.09 8.68 13.36
CA LEU A 193 -13.63 10.07 13.26
C LEU A 193 -12.60 10.23 12.12
N TRP A 194 -11.60 9.37 12.10
CA TRP A 194 -10.53 9.42 11.13
C TRP A 194 -11.02 9.02 9.72
N GLN A 195 -11.68 7.86 9.59
CA GLN A 195 -12.18 7.37 8.31
C GLN A 195 -13.23 8.30 7.71
N GLY A 196 -14.14 8.84 8.54
CA GLY A 196 -15.15 9.79 8.11
C GLY A 196 -14.53 11.06 7.51
N TRP A 197 -13.44 11.56 8.09
CA TRP A 197 -12.72 12.69 7.54
C TRP A 197 -12.08 12.35 6.17
N VAL A 198 -11.40 11.21 6.06
CA VAL A 198 -10.78 10.75 4.81
C VAL A 198 -11.82 10.65 3.70
N HIS A 199 -12.95 9.99 3.97
CA HIS A 199 -14.01 9.83 2.97
C HIS A 199 -14.70 11.15 2.61
N GLY A 200 -14.86 12.05 3.55
CA GLY A 200 -15.53 13.33 3.32
C GLY A 200 -14.66 14.39 2.65
N HIS A 201 -13.34 14.29 2.73
CA HIS A 201 -12.42 15.35 2.29
C HIS A 201 -11.28 14.85 1.38
N GLY A 202 -11.03 13.55 1.32
CA GLY A 202 -9.95 12.98 0.53
C GLY A 202 -10.27 12.95 -0.96
N THR A 203 -11.50 12.58 -1.32
CA THR A 203 -11.97 12.69 -2.70
C THR A 203 -12.10 14.17 -3.08
N GLY A 204 -11.52 14.57 -4.20
CA GLY A 204 -11.41 15.96 -4.63
C GLY A 204 -10.31 16.76 -3.93
N PHE A 205 -9.46 16.11 -3.12
CA PHE A 205 -8.41 16.79 -2.36
C PHE A 205 -7.47 17.59 -3.27
N LYS A 206 -7.39 18.91 -3.00
CA LYS A 206 -6.60 19.88 -3.78
C LYS A 206 -6.91 19.89 -5.29
N ASP A 207 -8.11 19.50 -5.68
CA ASP A 207 -8.51 19.32 -7.09
C ASP A 207 -7.60 18.35 -7.88
N ARG A 208 -6.96 17.40 -7.18
CA ARG A 208 -5.98 16.46 -7.76
C ARG A 208 -6.31 15.01 -7.52
N VAL A 209 -6.96 14.69 -6.42
CA VAL A 209 -7.33 13.31 -6.05
C VAL A 209 -8.75 13.02 -6.53
N GLU A 210 -8.90 12.05 -7.41
CA GLU A 210 -10.21 11.65 -7.92
C GLU A 210 -10.98 10.81 -6.91
N LEU A 211 -10.27 9.87 -6.24
CA LEU A 211 -10.86 9.02 -5.20
C LEU A 211 -9.85 8.76 -4.09
N ALA A 212 -10.28 8.98 -2.85
CA ALA A 212 -9.56 8.54 -1.67
C ALA A 212 -10.38 7.56 -0.84
N LEU A 213 -9.72 6.52 -0.37
CA LEU A 213 -10.27 5.52 0.54
C LEU A 213 -9.41 5.49 1.80
N GLY A 214 -10.04 5.36 2.97
CA GLY A 214 -9.35 5.20 4.24
C GLY A 214 -9.74 3.92 4.95
N PHE A 215 -8.76 3.24 5.53
CA PHE A 215 -8.96 2.13 6.44
C PHE A 215 -8.13 2.35 7.70
N SER A 216 -8.65 1.93 8.85
CA SER A 216 -7.90 2.01 10.11
C SER A 216 -8.19 0.85 11.04
N LEU A 217 -7.16 0.48 11.82
CA LEU A 217 -7.29 -0.31 13.02
C LEU A 217 -6.97 0.59 14.21
N VAL A 218 -7.81 0.56 15.24
CA VAL A 218 -7.65 1.45 16.41
C VAL A 218 -7.72 0.61 17.67
N TRP A 219 -6.76 0.81 18.54
CA TRP A 219 -6.67 0.13 19.84
C TRP A 219 -6.30 1.13 20.95
N SER A 220 -6.91 0.99 22.12
CA SER A 220 -6.66 1.88 23.25
C SER A 220 -6.11 1.12 24.47
N GLY A 221 -5.09 1.67 25.08
CA GLY A 221 -4.47 1.17 26.30
C GLY A 221 -4.12 -0.32 26.24
N PRO A 222 -4.63 -1.18 27.17
CA PRO A 222 -4.34 -2.62 27.16
C PRO A 222 -4.85 -3.37 25.90
N GLY A 223 -5.66 -2.71 25.08
CA GLY A 223 -6.15 -3.25 23.80
C GLY A 223 -5.12 -3.17 22.68
N ILE A 224 -4.05 -2.39 22.84
CA ILE A 224 -3.02 -2.25 21.81
C ILE A 224 -2.32 -3.59 21.62
N ARG A 225 -2.52 -4.18 20.44
CA ARG A 225 -1.96 -5.48 20.02
C ARG A 225 -1.80 -5.47 18.52
N THR A 226 -1.03 -6.41 18.00
CA THR A 226 -0.98 -6.66 16.55
C THR A 226 -2.07 -7.64 16.13
N PHE A 227 -2.56 -7.50 14.91
CA PHE A 227 -3.48 -8.43 14.25
C PHE A 227 -4.81 -8.69 14.98
N THR A 228 -5.33 -7.70 15.69
CA THR A 228 -6.65 -7.77 16.31
C THR A 228 -7.59 -6.73 15.71
N ALA A 229 -8.88 -7.03 15.70
CA ALA A 229 -9.88 -6.09 15.21
C ALA A 229 -10.05 -4.90 16.18
N THR A 230 -10.36 -3.73 15.62
CA THR A 230 -10.89 -2.59 16.37
C THR A 230 -12.17 -3.01 17.09
N GLY A 231 -12.28 -2.69 18.35
CA GLY A 231 -13.38 -3.12 19.21
C GLY A 231 -14.23 -1.99 19.75
N SER A 232 -15.07 -2.33 20.73
CA SER A 232 -15.89 -1.38 21.49
C SER A 232 -15.26 -0.96 22.83
N ARG A 233 -13.96 -1.20 23.01
CA ARG A 233 -13.25 -0.74 24.22
C ARG A 233 -13.23 0.77 24.27
N PRO A 234 -13.39 1.37 25.46
CA PRO A 234 -13.33 2.82 25.61
C PRO A 234 -11.90 3.32 25.41
N VAL A 235 -11.78 4.49 24.81
CA VAL A 235 -10.54 5.29 24.83
C VAL A 235 -10.20 5.61 26.30
N ARG A 236 -8.94 5.45 26.65
CA ARG A 236 -8.49 5.65 28.05
C ARG A 236 -7.75 6.96 28.21
N GLU A 237 -8.04 7.62 29.31
CA GLU A 237 -7.20 8.73 29.76
C GLU A 237 -5.81 8.23 30.13
N ARG A 238 -4.78 9.04 29.84
CA ARG A 238 -3.39 8.80 30.23
C ARG A 238 -2.71 7.59 29.56
N GLU A 239 -3.44 6.83 28.75
CA GLU A 239 -2.91 5.71 27.97
C GLU A 239 -3.09 6.00 26.48
N PRO A 240 -2.13 5.60 25.61
CA PRO A 240 -2.25 5.89 24.20
C PRO A 240 -3.41 5.14 23.56
N THR A 241 -4.00 5.78 22.56
CA THR A 241 -4.82 5.15 21.54
C THR A 241 -4.00 5.12 20.26
N LEU A 242 -3.68 3.93 19.81
CA LEU A 242 -2.91 3.68 18.60
C LEU A 242 -3.86 3.59 17.41
N PHE A 243 -3.55 4.35 16.38
CA PHE A 243 -4.20 4.36 15.09
C PHE A 243 -3.24 3.78 14.05
N GLU A 244 -3.52 2.59 13.57
CA GLU A 244 -2.92 2.05 12.36
C GLU A 244 -3.79 2.45 11.18
N ILE A 245 -3.26 3.23 10.25
CA ILE A 245 -4.04 3.94 9.24
C ILE A 245 -3.45 3.82 7.85
N TRP A 246 -4.33 3.58 6.90
CA TRP A 246 -4.01 3.52 5.47
C TRP A 246 -4.90 4.48 4.69
N VAL A 247 -4.32 5.29 3.84
CA VAL A 247 -5.04 6.02 2.78
C VAL A 247 -4.58 5.53 1.43
N CYS A 248 -5.54 5.22 0.58
CA CYS A 248 -5.34 5.03 -0.84
C CYS A 248 -5.87 6.26 -1.59
N ALA A 249 -5.01 6.99 -2.26
CA ALA A 249 -5.37 8.10 -3.13
C ALA A 249 -5.03 7.76 -4.58
N ASP A 250 -6.05 7.66 -5.43
CA ASP A 250 -5.90 7.24 -6.84
C ASP A 250 -5.05 5.98 -7.03
N GLY A 251 -5.25 4.99 -6.13
CA GLY A 251 -4.58 3.70 -6.18
C GLY A 251 -3.18 3.65 -5.56
N TYR A 252 -2.66 4.75 -5.01
CA TYR A 252 -1.40 4.78 -4.27
C TYR A 252 -1.62 4.97 -2.79
N TRP A 253 -0.86 4.25 -1.99
CA TRP A 253 -1.06 4.10 -0.56
C TRP A 253 -0.09 4.90 0.28
N CYS A 254 -0.53 5.25 1.49
CA CYS A 254 0.32 5.47 2.64
C CYS A 254 -0.01 4.46 3.74
N ASP A 255 0.91 4.26 4.66
CA ASP A 255 0.81 3.33 5.79
C ASP A 255 1.47 3.96 7.02
N HIS A 256 0.71 4.16 8.08
CA HIS A 256 1.18 4.85 9.27
C HIS A 256 0.62 4.29 10.55
N THR A 257 1.41 4.38 11.60
CA THR A 257 0.91 4.32 12.98
C THR A 257 1.03 5.68 13.65
N LYS A 258 -0.07 6.15 14.23
CA LYS A 258 -0.11 7.37 15.03
C LYS A 258 -0.69 7.10 16.40
N ASN A 259 -0.18 7.78 17.41
CA ASN A 259 -0.59 7.56 18.79
C ASN A 259 -1.14 8.86 19.37
N LEU A 260 -2.34 8.81 19.91
CA LEU A 260 -3.01 9.93 20.55
C LEU A 260 -3.31 9.58 22.01
N VAL A 261 -3.24 10.56 22.91
CA VAL A 261 -3.64 10.38 24.30
C VAL A 261 -4.50 11.53 24.78
N PRO A 262 -5.71 11.28 25.30
CA PRO A 262 -6.48 12.31 26.00
C PRO A 262 -5.84 12.62 27.35
N GLY A 263 -5.53 13.89 27.56
CA GLY A 263 -4.93 14.38 28.82
C GLY A 263 -3.44 14.07 28.95
N GLU A 264 -2.97 13.93 30.19
CA GLU A 264 -1.56 13.70 30.51
C GLU A 264 -1.20 12.21 30.33
N LEU A 265 -0.02 11.95 29.78
CA LEU A 265 0.49 10.59 29.56
C LEU A 265 0.96 9.96 30.88
N ASP A 266 0.65 8.68 31.10
CA ASP A 266 1.19 7.90 32.21
C ASP A 266 2.71 7.75 32.08
N GLY A 267 3.43 7.84 33.20
CA GLY A 267 4.90 7.81 33.25
C GLY A 267 5.52 6.56 32.62
N ARG A 268 4.83 5.43 32.66
CA ARG A 268 5.24 4.20 31.98
C ARG A 268 5.36 4.38 30.46
N TYR A 269 4.39 5.05 29.86
CA TYR A 269 4.41 5.34 28.42
C TYR A 269 5.39 6.43 28.05
N VAL A 270 5.66 7.40 28.93
CA VAL A 270 6.75 8.39 28.71
C VAL A 270 8.10 7.69 28.58
N GLN A 271 8.38 6.71 29.45
CA GLN A 271 9.62 5.93 29.35
C GLN A 271 9.66 5.07 28.07
N LEU A 272 8.56 4.37 27.75
CA LEU A 272 8.46 3.53 26.58
C LEU A 272 8.63 4.35 25.29
N GLU A 273 7.98 5.50 25.20
CA GLU A 273 8.10 6.42 24.07
C GLU A 273 9.57 6.83 23.85
N ALA A 274 10.25 7.26 24.93
CA ALA A 274 11.66 7.64 24.84
C ALA A 274 12.56 6.49 24.35
N GLN A 275 12.33 5.26 24.85
CA GLN A 275 13.08 4.07 24.42
C GLN A 275 12.82 3.73 22.94
N LEU A 276 11.55 3.71 22.52
CA LEU A 276 11.18 3.37 21.16
C LEU A 276 11.62 4.44 20.16
N THR A 277 11.52 5.72 20.54
CA THR A 277 12.01 6.84 19.73
C THR A 277 13.50 6.73 19.48
N ALA A 278 14.30 6.37 20.48
CA ALA A 278 15.75 6.19 20.31
C ALA A 278 16.07 5.06 19.30
N VAL A 279 15.33 3.95 19.33
CA VAL A 279 15.46 2.86 18.35
C VAL A 279 15.04 3.32 16.95
N TYR A 280 13.96 4.07 16.87
CA TYR A 280 13.45 4.60 15.60
C TYR A 280 14.42 5.58 14.96
N GLU A 281 14.97 6.51 15.72
CA GLU A 281 15.96 7.48 15.26
C GLU A 281 17.26 6.80 14.78
N ASP A 282 17.73 5.75 15.51
CA ASP A 282 18.89 4.95 15.07
C ASP A 282 18.61 4.23 13.76
N ALA A 283 17.41 3.66 13.59
CA ALA A 283 16.98 3.04 12.36
C ALA A 283 16.96 4.05 11.20
N LEU A 284 16.33 5.21 11.40
CA LEU A 284 16.23 6.27 10.38
C LEU A 284 17.62 6.79 9.97
N ALA A 285 18.53 6.95 10.91
CA ALA A 285 19.92 7.37 10.64
C ALA A 285 20.70 6.32 9.84
N PHE A 286 20.32 5.05 9.91
CA PHE A 286 20.95 3.98 9.15
C PHE A 286 20.45 3.91 7.71
N VAL A 287 19.18 4.30 7.44
CA VAL A 287 18.56 4.19 6.12
C VAL A 287 19.18 5.15 5.12
N ARG A 288 19.83 4.59 4.10
CA ARG A 288 20.43 5.31 2.98
C ARG A 288 20.67 4.34 1.81
N PRO A 289 20.87 4.82 0.60
CA PRO A 289 21.25 3.94 -0.52
C PRO A 289 22.47 3.07 -0.20
N GLY A 290 22.38 1.78 -0.53
CA GLY A 290 23.39 0.76 -0.27
C GLY A 290 23.32 0.11 1.12
N ALA A 291 22.50 0.60 2.04
CA ALA A 291 22.31 -0.04 3.34
C ALA A 291 21.55 -1.37 3.20
N SER A 292 21.91 -2.35 4.04
CA SER A 292 21.29 -3.68 4.02
C SER A 292 19.92 -3.69 4.70
N LEU A 293 18.91 -4.24 4.04
CA LEU A 293 17.58 -4.45 4.63
C LEU A 293 17.63 -5.43 5.81
N ALA A 294 18.46 -6.47 5.73
CA ALA A 294 18.65 -7.41 6.84
C ALA A 294 19.31 -6.77 8.06
N GLU A 295 20.25 -5.86 7.82
CA GLU A 295 20.89 -5.09 8.91
C GLU A 295 19.89 -4.14 9.56
N LEU A 296 19.03 -3.47 8.79
CA LEU A 296 17.98 -2.60 9.32
C LEU A 296 17.04 -3.37 10.27
N ASP A 297 16.56 -4.55 9.86
CA ASP A 297 15.73 -5.39 10.73
C ASP A 297 16.45 -5.78 12.01
N ARG A 298 17.72 -6.19 11.91
CA ARG A 298 18.53 -6.58 13.08
C ARG A 298 18.71 -5.41 14.04
N ARG A 299 19.09 -4.23 13.55
CA ARG A 299 19.29 -3.04 14.39
C ARG A 299 18.06 -2.67 15.20
N ILE A 300 16.90 -2.67 14.57
CA ILE A 300 15.62 -2.37 15.24
C ILE A 300 15.34 -3.41 16.33
N ARG A 301 15.43 -4.71 16.02
CA ARG A 301 15.14 -5.78 17.00
C ARG A 301 16.15 -5.83 18.13
N ASP A 302 17.43 -5.64 17.85
CA ASP A 302 18.49 -5.58 18.86
C ASP A 302 18.31 -4.35 19.77
N GLY A 303 17.96 -3.20 19.21
CA GLY A 303 17.65 -1.99 19.96
C GLY A 303 16.44 -2.17 20.90
N ILE A 304 15.37 -2.78 20.41
CA ILE A 304 14.18 -3.11 21.22
C ILE A 304 14.53 -4.13 22.32
N ALA A 305 15.33 -5.15 22.01
CA ALA A 305 15.80 -6.12 23.00
C ALA A 305 16.67 -5.47 24.08
N ALA A 306 17.57 -4.55 23.70
CA ALA A 306 18.40 -3.78 24.63
C ALA A 306 17.58 -2.85 25.51
N ALA A 307 16.44 -2.35 25.04
CA ALA A 307 15.48 -1.59 25.82
C ALA A 307 14.66 -2.45 26.82
N GLY A 308 14.88 -3.76 26.86
CA GLY A 308 14.25 -4.70 27.80
C GLY A 308 13.08 -5.52 27.25
N TYR A 309 12.87 -5.49 25.91
CA TYR A 309 11.74 -6.16 25.27
C TYR A 309 12.21 -7.18 24.19
N PRO A 310 12.94 -8.25 24.61
CA PRO A 310 13.45 -9.22 23.66
C PRO A 310 12.31 -9.97 22.95
N GLY A 311 12.52 -10.28 21.64
CA GLY A 311 11.53 -10.98 20.80
C GLY A 311 10.42 -10.09 20.24
N GLN A 312 10.49 -8.76 20.43
CA GLN A 312 9.54 -7.81 19.87
C GLN A 312 10.12 -7.13 18.60
N PRO A 313 9.26 -6.60 17.71
CA PRO A 313 7.85 -6.97 17.56
C PRO A 313 7.69 -8.33 16.84
N SER A 314 6.49 -8.90 16.88
CA SER A 314 6.16 -10.15 16.17
C SER A 314 5.75 -9.95 14.70
N HIS A 315 5.74 -8.71 14.22
CA HIS A 315 5.45 -8.35 12.81
C HIS A 315 6.73 -7.93 12.05
N PRO A 316 6.69 -7.84 10.71
CA PRO A 316 7.71 -7.16 9.93
C PRO A 316 7.89 -5.72 10.43
N ILE A 317 9.09 -5.18 10.30
CA ILE A 317 9.41 -3.83 10.81
C ILE A 317 9.73 -2.82 9.71
N CYS A 318 9.78 -3.27 8.47
CA CYS A 318 9.94 -2.40 7.32
C CYS A 318 9.52 -3.12 6.04
N HIS A 319 8.78 -2.42 5.21
CA HIS A 319 8.35 -2.88 3.89
C HIS A 319 8.21 -1.72 2.91
N GLY A 320 8.14 -2.05 1.62
CA GLY A 320 7.81 -1.09 0.57
C GLY A 320 6.33 -0.68 0.62
N VAL A 321 6.07 0.54 0.19
CA VAL A 321 4.72 1.10 0.03
C VAL A 321 4.63 1.72 -1.37
N GLY A 322 3.49 1.61 -2.02
CA GLY A 322 3.27 2.16 -3.35
C GLY A 322 1.86 1.94 -3.86
N ALA A 323 1.70 1.23 -4.97
CA ALA A 323 0.40 0.80 -5.46
C ALA A 323 -0.22 -0.32 -4.60
N ARG A 324 0.51 -0.81 -3.60
CA ARG A 324 0.01 -1.62 -2.48
C ARG A 324 0.45 -0.97 -1.18
N ALA A 325 -0.35 -1.13 -0.12
CA ALA A 325 0.04 -0.73 1.23
C ALA A 325 1.30 -1.48 1.68
N HIS A 326 1.35 -2.80 1.36
CA HIS A 326 2.53 -3.64 1.61
C HIS A 326 3.01 -4.24 0.29
N GLU A 327 4.22 -3.89 -0.10
CA GLU A 327 4.89 -4.45 -1.28
C GLU A 327 6.40 -4.63 -1.03
N PRO A 328 7.12 -5.41 -1.83
CA PRO A 328 8.58 -5.47 -1.73
C PRO A 328 9.23 -4.07 -1.91
N PRO A 329 10.41 -3.88 -1.27
CA PRO A 329 11.15 -4.86 -0.49
C PRO A 329 10.65 -5.01 0.94
N TYR A 330 10.96 -6.15 1.57
CA TYR A 330 10.72 -6.39 3.00
C TYR A 330 12.06 -6.52 3.73
N ALA A 331 12.21 -5.84 4.85
CA ALA A 331 13.36 -6.07 5.72
C ALA A 331 13.17 -7.35 6.53
N HIS A 332 14.16 -8.24 6.48
CA HIS A 332 14.17 -9.48 7.25
C HIS A 332 15.60 -9.98 7.44
N GLN A 333 15.96 -10.45 8.65
CA GLN A 333 17.32 -10.88 9.00
C GLN A 333 17.86 -12.01 8.11
N ALA A 334 16.99 -12.93 7.70
CA ALA A 334 17.34 -14.01 6.76
C ALA A 334 17.17 -13.61 5.29
N GLY A 335 16.78 -12.36 5.02
CA GLY A 335 16.59 -11.84 3.68
C GLY A 335 17.86 -11.23 3.11
N GLY A 336 17.78 -10.89 1.83
CA GLY A 336 18.81 -10.13 1.12
C GLY A 336 18.28 -8.78 0.67
N GLY A 337 19.09 -8.08 -0.09
CA GLY A 337 18.76 -6.81 -0.73
C GLY A 337 19.28 -5.59 0.01
N THR A 338 19.37 -4.53 -0.76
CA THR A 338 19.85 -3.23 -0.32
C THR A 338 18.77 -2.19 -0.52
N ILE A 339 18.82 -1.17 0.30
CA ILE A 339 17.99 0.03 0.16
C ILE A 339 18.52 0.83 -1.03
N GLU A 340 17.62 1.31 -1.88
CA GLU A 340 17.97 2.08 -3.07
C GLU A 340 17.22 3.42 -3.10
N ALA A 341 17.85 4.43 -3.69
CA ALA A 341 17.19 5.70 -3.93
C ALA A 341 15.95 5.52 -4.83
N GLY A 342 14.86 6.15 -4.47
CA GLY A 342 13.54 5.98 -5.11
C GLY A 342 12.64 4.96 -4.43
N MET A 343 13.13 4.16 -3.49
CA MET A 343 12.26 3.34 -2.65
C MET A 343 11.42 4.22 -1.72
N VAL A 344 10.17 3.82 -1.48
CA VAL A 344 9.36 4.35 -0.38
C VAL A 344 9.13 3.22 0.60
N LEU A 345 9.56 3.42 1.84
CA LEU A 345 9.56 2.42 2.90
C LEU A 345 8.68 2.87 4.06
N ALA A 346 7.81 1.98 4.56
CA ALA A 346 7.29 2.07 5.91
C ALA A 346 8.33 1.51 6.87
N ILE A 347 8.58 2.19 7.99
CA ILE A 347 9.50 1.76 9.05
C ILE A 347 8.73 1.82 10.35
N GLU A 348 8.52 0.65 11.00
CA GLU A 348 7.47 0.46 12.01
C GLU A 348 7.94 -0.31 13.27
N PRO A 349 8.95 0.17 14.01
CA PRO A 349 9.29 -0.46 15.29
C PRO A 349 8.14 -0.38 16.28
N GLY A 350 7.87 -1.48 16.97
CA GLY A 350 6.79 -1.58 17.95
C GLY A 350 7.15 -2.44 19.15
N ILE A 351 6.58 -2.10 20.30
CA ILE A 351 6.70 -2.86 21.56
C ILE A 351 5.30 -3.08 22.10
N TYR A 352 4.99 -4.34 22.40
CA TYR A 352 3.67 -4.75 22.91
C TYR A 352 3.84 -5.69 24.11
N TRP A 353 2.90 -5.64 25.04
CA TRP A 353 2.86 -6.57 26.19
C TRP A 353 1.41 -6.89 26.58
N PRO A 354 1.13 -8.13 27.03
CA PRO A 354 -0.24 -8.61 27.19
C PRO A 354 -1.10 -7.84 28.20
N GLU A 355 -0.50 -7.33 29.28
CA GLU A 355 -1.23 -6.67 30.36
C GLU A 355 -1.26 -5.15 30.24
N GLY A 356 -0.44 -4.59 29.39
CA GLY A 356 -0.18 -3.15 29.38
C GLY A 356 -0.49 -2.43 28.09
N GLY A 357 -0.68 -3.13 27.00
CA GLY A 357 -0.84 -2.53 25.68
C GLY A 357 0.47 -2.44 24.90
N GLY A 358 0.74 -1.32 24.26
CA GLY A 358 1.93 -1.16 23.44
C GLY A 358 2.10 0.23 22.86
N LEU A 359 3.12 0.35 22.03
CA LEU A 359 3.41 1.54 21.24
C LEU A 359 4.07 1.11 19.94
N ARG A 360 3.72 1.73 18.82
CA ARG A 360 4.40 1.62 17.53
C ARG A 360 4.63 3.02 16.97
N LEU A 361 5.79 3.25 16.39
CA LEU A 361 6.10 4.43 15.62
C LEU A 361 6.22 4.01 14.16
N GLU A 362 5.53 4.68 13.26
CA GLU A 362 5.55 4.31 11.86
C GLU A 362 5.26 5.50 10.95
N ASP A 363 6.10 5.62 9.93
CA ASP A 363 5.90 6.56 8.82
C ASP A 363 6.45 6.04 7.51
N ASN A 364 6.02 6.69 6.42
CA ASN A 364 6.55 6.46 5.09
C ASN A 364 7.72 7.39 4.79
N PHE A 365 8.81 6.81 4.32
CA PHE A 365 10.03 7.52 3.96
C PHE A 365 10.41 7.26 2.51
N LEU A 366 10.56 8.33 1.74
CA LEU A 366 11.22 8.27 0.44
C LEU A 366 12.73 8.23 0.67
N VAL A 367 13.38 7.22 0.13
CA VAL A 367 14.83 7.14 0.09
C VAL A 367 15.33 8.04 -1.03
N THR A 368 16.10 9.06 -0.67
CA THR A 368 16.75 9.99 -1.62
C THR A 368 18.19 9.57 -1.89
N THR A 369 18.88 10.27 -2.78
CA THR A 369 20.31 10.04 -3.03
C THR A 369 21.19 10.28 -1.80
N ASP A 370 20.73 11.14 -0.89
CA ASP A 370 21.54 11.64 0.24
C ASP A 370 21.00 11.20 1.61
N GLY A 371 19.88 10.48 1.66
CA GLY A 371 19.25 10.04 2.91
C GLY A 371 17.79 9.69 2.73
N ILE A 372 16.92 10.22 3.58
CA ILE A 372 15.48 9.96 3.55
C ILE A 372 14.67 11.25 3.69
N GLU A 373 13.49 11.26 3.07
CA GLU A 373 12.45 12.29 3.22
C GLU A 373 11.22 11.65 3.87
N LYS A 374 10.80 12.17 5.02
CA LYS A 374 9.53 11.77 5.64
C LYS A 374 8.36 12.35 4.86
N LEU A 375 7.40 11.51 4.45
CA LEU A 375 6.27 11.95 3.61
C LEU A 375 5.10 12.50 4.44
N CYS A 376 4.87 11.99 5.65
CA CYS A 376 3.80 12.44 6.52
C CYS A 376 4.26 13.59 7.44
N ARG A 377 3.45 14.64 7.54
CA ARG A 377 3.76 15.81 8.39
C ARG A 377 3.17 15.73 9.80
N PHE A 378 2.33 14.74 10.08
CA PHE A 378 1.82 14.56 11.44
C PHE A 378 2.97 14.16 12.39
N PRO A 379 2.99 14.66 13.64
CA PRO A 379 4.08 14.36 14.56
C PRO A 379 4.28 12.87 14.84
N ASP A 380 5.53 12.49 15.12
CA ASP A 380 5.88 11.18 15.66
C ASP A 380 5.61 11.13 17.17
N GLY A 381 5.69 9.92 17.76
CA GLY A 381 5.48 9.73 19.17
C GLY A 381 4.00 9.77 19.59
N ILE A 382 3.76 10.18 20.82
CA ILE A 382 2.42 10.24 21.42
C ILE A 382 1.95 11.68 21.47
N VAL A 383 0.95 12.02 20.66
CA VAL A 383 0.36 13.36 20.63
C VAL A 383 -0.72 13.49 21.69
N ARG A 384 -0.61 14.51 22.52
CA ARG A 384 -1.61 14.84 23.56
C ARG A 384 -2.79 15.56 22.91
N CYS A 385 -4.00 15.12 23.29
CA CYS A 385 -5.28 15.67 22.85
C CYS A 385 -5.99 16.35 24.01
N GLY A 386 -6.65 17.49 23.78
CA GLY A 386 -7.43 18.19 24.81
C GLY A 386 -7.19 19.66 24.84
#